data_18385dc2031b3aca3e2cd4170a98d025
#
_entry.id   18385dc2031b3aca3e2cd4170a98d025
#
_cell.length_a   1.000
_cell.length_b   1.000
_cell.length_c   1.000
_cell.angle_alpha   90.00
_cell.angle_beta   90.00
_cell.angle_gamma   90.00
#
_symmetry.space_group_name_H-M   'P 1'
#
loop_
_entity.id
_entity.type
_entity.pdbx_description
1 polymer ?
#
loop_
_entity_poly.entity_id
_entity_poly.type
_entity_poly.pdbx_seq_one_letter_code
_entity_poly.pdbx_strand_id
1 'polypeptide(L)'
;SLDFNKLIPMPEPLNIESGTWTNQGLQAYRSFMAGRKNAEAFKKEHPDAWELGRQAYENIQKYGYPTWFEWRIQHWGTRCNAYSCVELRQGDQTMRFETAWRRVLEIVRALSKRYPDQTVTYRWADAELGADVGEAVFQNGKIADVHIPKPHSKEAHQLAQDIMKNDLAHFNPNLSKGKKSRGCRAEAPKERVHSKNKRER
;
A
#
# COMPACT_ATOMS: atom_id res chain seq x y z
N SER A 1 8.80 -9.57 9.47
CA SER A 1 7.65 -9.21 8.62
C SER A 1 8.09 -8.26 7.53
N LEU A 2 7.58 -8.43 6.32
CA LEU A 2 7.84 -7.54 5.20
C LEU A 2 7.07 -6.22 5.40
N ASP A 3 7.80 -5.11 5.44
CA ASP A 3 7.23 -3.78 5.63
C ASP A 3 7.55 -2.93 4.39
N PHE A 4 6.53 -2.61 3.61
CA PHE A 4 6.66 -1.84 2.38
C PHE A 4 7.16 -0.42 2.63
N ASN A 5 6.76 0.17 3.76
CA ASN A 5 7.20 1.50 4.12
C ASN A 5 8.71 1.57 4.45
N LYS A 6 9.31 0.45 4.88
CA LYS A 6 10.77 0.37 5.04
C LYS A 6 11.50 0.22 3.72
N LEU A 7 10.85 -0.32 2.70
CA LEU A 7 11.45 -0.50 1.36
C LEU A 7 11.30 0.75 0.51
N ILE A 8 10.09 1.31 0.47
CA ILE A 8 9.73 2.53 -0.26
C ILE A 8 8.99 3.43 0.72
N PRO A 9 9.70 4.32 1.45
CA PRO A 9 9.09 5.18 2.48
C PRO A 9 8.10 6.17 1.89
N MET A 10 6.89 6.19 2.45
CA MET A 10 5.88 7.18 2.13
C MET A 10 6.14 8.48 2.90
N PRO A 11 6.08 9.66 2.26
CA PRO A 11 6.16 10.93 2.97
C PRO A 11 5.05 11.08 4.01
N GLU A 12 5.42 11.40 5.26
CA GLU A 12 4.48 11.51 6.39
C GLU A 12 3.30 12.47 6.15
N PRO A 13 3.46 13.65 5.49
CA PRO A 13 2.33 14.53 5.23
C PRO A 13 1.21 13.93 4.36
N LEU A 14 1.49 12.86 3.62
CA LEU A 14 0.47 12.13 2.85
C LEU A 14 -0.42 11.25 3.74
N ASN A 15 -0.03 11.00 4.99
CA ASN A 15 -0.77 10.14 5.91
C ASN A 15 -1.98 10.86 6.54
N ILE A 16 -2.85 11.38 5.71
CA ILE A 16 -4.12 12.02 6.09
C ILE A 16 -5.28 11.15 5.64
N GLU A 17 -6.47 11.41 6.15
CA GLU A 17 -7.70 10.73 5.74
C GLU A 17 -7.84 10.77 4.21
N SER A 18 -8.21 9.64 3.60
CA SER A 18 -8.47 9.52 2.17
C SER A 18 -9.94 9.13 1.97
N GLY A 19 -10.78 10.12 1.64
CA GLY A 19 -12.22 9.89 1.52
C GLY A 19 -12.99 11.13 1.08
N THR A 20 -14.29 11.07 1.31
CA THR A 20 -15.25 12.10 0.84
C THR A 20 -14.90 13.48 1.40
N TRP A 21 -14.59 13.58 2.70
CA TRP A 21 -14.30 14.85 3.35
C TRP A 21 -13.02 15.50 2.83
N THR A 22 -11.97 14.73 2.65
CA THR A 22 -10.73 15.22 2.05
C THR A 22 -10.95 15.70 0.62
N ASN A 23 -11.73 14.98 -0.17
CA ASN A 23 -12.03 15.37 -1.55
C ASN A 23 -12.88 16.65 -1.63
N GLN A 24 -13.90 16.78 -0.79
CA GLN A 24 -14.72 18.00 -0.71
C GLN A 24 -13.89 19.19 -0.22
N GLY A 25 -13.08 19.00 0.81
CA GLY A 25 -12.16 20.02 1.31
C GLY A 25 -11.15 20.47 0.27
N LEU A 26 -10.57 19.54 -0.48
CA LEU A 26 -9.63 19.84 -1.57
C LEU A 26 -10.31 20.65 -2.69
N GLN A 27 -11.55 20.30 -3.05
CA GLN A 27 -12.30 21.05 -4.05
C GLN A 27 -12.63 22.47 -3.58
N ALA A 28 -13.05 22.61 -2.31
CA ALA A 28 -13.32 23.90 -1.70
C ALA A 28 -12.04 24.76 -1.61
N TYR A 29 -10.92 24.17 -1.19
CA TYR A 29 -9.64 24.87 -1.10
C TYR A 29 -9.13 25.32 -2.48
N ARG A 30 -9.24 24.48 -3.52
CA ARG A 30 -8.93 24.86 -4.91
C ARG A 30 -9.81 26.03 -5.38
N SER A 31 -11.09 26.04 -5.02
CA SER A 31 -12.00 27.14 -5.33
C SER A 31 -11.58 28.44 -4.64
N PHE A 32 -11.13 28.38 -3.41
CA PHE A 32 -10.57 29.51 -2.67
C PHE A 32 -9.31 30.06 -3.35
N MET A 33 -8.36 29.19 -3.68
CA MET A 33 -7.12 29.59 -4.39
C MET A 33 -7.39 30.22 -5.76
N ALA A 34 -8.53 29.87 -6.37
CA ALA A 34 -9.03 30.49 -7.62
C ALA A 34 -9.86 31.78 -7.40
N GLY A 35 -9.93 32.30 -6.16
CA GLY A 35 -10.65 33.52 -5.82
C GLY A 35 -12.18 33.42 -5.82
N ARG A 36 -12.74 32.20 -5.68
CA ARG A 36 -14.21 31.99 -5.69
C ARG A 36 -14.80 32.22 -4.30
N LYS A 37 -15.84 33.07 -4.21
CA LYS A 37 -16.45 33.52 -2.93
C LYS A 37 -17.14 32.42 -2.12
N ASN A 38 -17.60 31.33 -2.73
CA ASN A 38 -18.34 30.26 -2.04
C ASN A 38 -17.47 29.38 -1.12
N ALA A 39 -16.15 29.47 -1.22
CA ALA A 39 -15.21 28.67 -0.43
C ALA A 39 -15.22 29.04 1.07
N GLU A 40 -15.48 30.31 1.40
CA GLU A 40 -15.55 30.80 2.79
C GLU A 40 -16.70 30.16 3.57
N ALA A 41 -17.85 29.96 2.95
CA ALA A 41 -18.99 29.28 3.58
C ALA A 41 -18.60 27.84 3.95
N PHE A 42 -17.99 27.09 3.04
CA PHE A 42 -17.55 25.73 3.30
C PHE A 42 -16.53 25.65 4.45
N LYS A 43 -15.57 26.58 4.50
CA LYS A 43 -14.57 26.66 5.57
C LYS A 43 -15.22 26.86 6.94
N LYS A 44 -16.27 27.67 7.01
CA LYS A 44 -17.01 27.96 8.25
C LYS A 44 -17.84 26.75 8.70
N GLU A 45 -18.47 26.04 7.77
CA GLU A 45 -19.35 24.90 8.06
C GLU A 45 -18.57 23.62 8.33
N HIS A 46 -17.44 23.42 7.65
CA HIS A 46 -16.65 22.20 7.67
C HIS A 46 -15.14 22.47 7.88
N PRO A 47 -14.75 23.03 9.05
CA PRO A 47 -13.36 23.43 9.29
C PRO A 47 -12.36 22.27 9.20
N ASP A 48 -12.73 21.07 9.68
CA ASP A 48 -11.87 19.89 9.62
C ASP A 48 -11.64 19.40 8.17
N ALA A 49 -12.72 19.36 7.37
CA ALA A 49 -12.64 19.02 5.95
C ALA A 49 -11.84 20.07 5.16
N TRP A 50 -11.98 21.34 5.53
CA TRP A 50 -11.15 22.41 4.96
C TRP A 50 -9.67 22.19 5.21
N GLU A 51 -9.29 21.85 6.43
CA GLU A 51 -7.89 21.61 6.80
C GLU A 51 -7.31 20.37 6.07
N LEU A 52 -8.10 19.28 6.00
CA LEU A 52 -7.75 18.12 5.18
C LEU A 52 -7.53 18.49 3.71
N GLY A 53 -8.42 19.34 3.17
CA GLY A 53 -8.33 19.83 1.79
C GLY A 53 -7.11 20.71 1.53
N ARG A 54 -6.76 21.59 2.47
CA ARG A 54 -5.55 22.40 2.44
C ARG A 54 -4.31 21.53 2.41
N GLN A 55 -4.24 20.57 3.33
CA GLN A 55 -3.12 19.63 3.40
C GLN A 55 -3.01 18.79 2.12
N ALA A 56 -4.13 18.29 1.60
CA ALA A 56 -4.16 17.55 0.34
C ALA A 56 -3.68 18.39 -0.85
N TYR A 57 -4.04 19.68 -0.89
CA TYR A 57 -3.56 20.60 -1.91
C TYR A 57 -2.04 20.80 -1.83
N GLU A 58 -1.50 21.05 -0.64
CA GLU A 58 -0.06 21.19 -0.41
C GLU A 58 0.71 19.90 -0.77
N ASN A 59 0.13 18.74 -0.41
CA ASN A 59 0.67 17.44 -0.77
C ASN A 59 0.77 17.25 -2.30
N ILE A 60 -0.25 17.66 -3.05
CA ILE A 60 -0.22 17.60 -4.52
C ILE A 60 0.92 18.46 -5.07
N GLN A 61 1.09 19.68 -4.55
CA GLN A 61 2.16 20.59 -5.00
C GLN A 61 3.55 20.02 -4.73
N LYS A 62 3.74 19.34 -3.60
CA LYS A 62 5.05 18.87 -3.17
C LYS A 62 5.37 17.45 -3.61
N TYR A 63 4.38 16.56 -3.58
CA TYR A 63 4.57 15.10 -3.77
C TYR A 63 3.83 14.55 -5.01
N GLY A 64 2.94 15.35 -5.63
CA GLY A 64 2.12 14.93 -6.76
C GLY A 64 0.85 14.15 -6.40
N TYR A 65 0.60 13.89 -5.12
CA TYR A 65 -0.52 13.08 -4.63
C TYR A 65 -1.23 13.77 -3.47
N PRO A 66 -2.58 13.68 -3.35
CA PRO A 66 -3.31 14.30 -2.27
C PRO A 66 -3.14 13.57 -0.94
N THR A 67 -3.13 12.22 -0.96
CA THR A 67 -3.15 11.37 0.22
C THR A 67 -2.26 10.13 0.07
N TRP A 68 -2.18 9.34 1.15
CA TRP A 68 -1.49 8.04 1.17
C TRP A 68 -2.02 7.05 0.13
N PHE A 69 -3.33 7.13 -0.19
CA PHE A 69 -3.99 6.12 -1.02
C PHE A 69 -3.43 6.11 -2.45
N GLU A 70 -3.47 7.25 -3.12
CA GLU A 70 -2.99 7.39 -4.49
C GLU A 70 -1.47 7.15 -4.57
N TRP A 71 -0.75 7.66 -3.56
CA TRP A 71 0.70 7.48 -3.49
C TRP A 71 1.09 6.00 -3.37
N ARG A 72 0.44 5.25 -2.44
CA ARG A 72 0.73 3.82 -2.25
C ARG A 72 0.38 2.99 -3.47
N ILE A 73 -0.76 3.24 -4.12
CA ILE A 73 -1.13 2.57 -5.36
C ILE A 73 -0.04 2.76 -6.42
N GLN A 74 0.49 3.97 -6.56
CA GLN A 74 1.51 4.27 -7.57
C GLN A 74 2.88 3.70 -7.22
N HIS A 75 3.29 3.74 -5.96
CA HIS A 75 4.66 3.39 -5.56
C HIS A 75 4.79 1.97 -5.02
N TRP A 76 3.74 1.43 -4.39
CA TRP A 76 3.75 0.04 -3.88
C TRP A 76 3.02 -0.93 -4.81
N GLY A 77 2.12 -0.44 -5.67
CA GLY A 77 1.21 -1.24 -6.47
C GLY A 77 -0.05 -1.68 -5.71
N THR A 78 -0.15 -1.37 -4.42
CA THR A 78 -1.26 -1.74 -3.54
C THR A 78 -1.48 -0.66 -2.47
N ARG A 79 -2.69 -0.57 -1.93
CA ARG A 79 -3.03 0.38 -0.87
C ARG A 79 -2.51 -0.01 0.51
N CYS A 80 -2.29 -1.30 0.75
CA CYS A 80 -1.97 -1.85 2.06
C CYS A 80 -0.54 -2.38 2.11
N ASN A 81 0.01 -2.44 3.32
CA ASN A 81 1.22 -3.20 3.58
C ASN A 81 0.98 -4.71 3.40
N ALA A 82 2.03 -5.49 3.32
CA ALA A 82 1.93 -6.95 3.31
C ALA A 82 1.22 -7.45 4.58
N TYR A 83 0.37 -8.45 4.44
CA TYR A 83 -0.25 -9.17 5.54
C TYR A 83 -0.06 -10.68 5.37
N SER A 84 -0.42 -11.47 6.38
CA SER A 84 -0.22 -12.93 6.38
C SER A 84 1.21 -13.34 6.00
N CYS A 85 2.22 -12.56 6.44
CA CYS A 85 3.62 -12.90 6.18
C CYS A 85 4.01 -14.16 6.91
N VAL A 86 4.43 -15.17 6.17
CA VAL A 86 5.00 -16.41 6.70
C VAL A 86 6.43 -16.51 6.21
N GLU A 87 7.38 -16.58 7.14
CA GLU A 87 8.74 -17.01 6.85
C GLU A 87 8.73 -18.54 6.78
N LEU A 88 9.08 -19.05 5.61
CA LEU A 88 9.23 -20.49 5.43
C LEU A 88 10.53 -20.90 6.10
N ARG A 89 10.46 -21.67 7.18
CA ARG A 89 11.57 -22.23 7.97
C ARG A 89 12.78 -21.32 8.21
N GLN A 90 13.34 -21.37 9.39
CA GLN A 90 14.59 -20.70 9.71
C GLN A 90 15.71 -21.21 8.76
N GLY A 91 16.22 -20.33 7.90
CA GLY A 91 17.21 -20.65 6.87
C GLY A 91 16.67 -20.71 5.44
N ASP A 92 15.36 -20.75 5.22
CA ASP A 92 14.77 -20.62 3.89
C ASP A 92 14.85 -19.15 3.40
N GLN A 93 15.36 -18.97 2.20
CA GLN A 93 15.39 -17.65 1.53
C GLN A 93 14.05 -17.35 0.84
N THR A 94 12.97 -17.95 1.29
CA THR A 94 11.64 -17.79 0.68
C THR A 94 10.67 -17.17 1.68
N MET A 95 9.93 -16.19 1.23
CA MET A 95 8.88 -15.51 2.02
C MET A 95 7.57 -15.54 1.25
N ARG A 96 6.48 -15.89 1.94
CA ARG A 96 5.12 -15.72 1.45
C ARG A 96 4.45 -14.56 2.14
N PHE A 97 3.67 -13.80 1.41
CA PHE A 97 2.84 -12.73 1.94
C PHE A 97 1.61 -12.50 1.06
N GLU A 98 0.60 -11.88 1.62
CA GLU A 98 -0.60 -11.47 0.90
C GLU A 98 -0.61 -9.95 0.72
N THR A 99 -1.21 -9.50 -0.38
CA THR A 99 -1.40 -8.09 -0.70
C THR A 99 -2.84 -7.82 -1.11
N ALA A 100 -3.29 -6.57 -0.96
CA ALA A 100 -4.62 -6.20 -1.41
C ALA A 100 -4.61 -5.95 -2.93
N TRP A 101 -5.35 -6.77 -3.69
CA TRP A 101 -5.79 -6.59 -5.08
C TRP A 101 -4.74 -6.66 -6.19
N ARG A 102 -3.46 -6.51 -5.94
CA ARG A 102 -2.46 -6.44 -7.01
C ARG A 102 -1.11 -7.01 -6.60
N ARG A 103 -0.37 -7.47 -7.61
CA ARG A 103 1.06 -7.77 -7.50
C ARG A 103 1.87 -6.51 -7.17
N VAL A 104 2.98 -6.67 -6.45
CA VAL A 104 3.79 -5.57 -5.90
C VAL A 104 5.19 -5.54 -6.51
N LEU A 105 5.27 -5.43 -7.83
CA LEU A 105 6.54 -5.47 -8.57
C LEU A 105 7.54 -4.40 -8.10
N GLU A 106 7.07 -3.19 -7.76
CA GLU A 106 7.94 -2.09 -7.31
C GLU A 106 8.55 -2.37 -5.94
N ILE A 107 7.81 -3.04 -5.05
CA ILE A 107 8.33 -3.49 -3.76
C ILE A 107 9.44 -4.53 -3.95
N VAL A 108 9.22 -5.51 -4.82
CA VAL A 108 10.22 -6.54 -5.12
C VAL A 108 11.45 -5.94 -5.82
N ARG A 109 11.24 -4.98 -6.71
CA ARG A 109 12.31 -4.19 -7.33
C ARG A 109 13.16 -3.47 -6.28
N ALA A 110 12.52 -2.80 -5.31
CA ALA A 110 13.21 -2.11 -4.22
C ALA A 110 13.96 -3.10 -3.31
N LEU A 111 13.36 -4.26 -3.03
CA LEU A 111 14.02 -5.35 -2.30
C LEU A 111 15.27 -5.84 -3.04
N SER A 112 15.16 -6.14 -4.32
CA SER A 112 16.29 -6.60 -5.15
C SER A 112 17.44 -5.59 -5.21
N LYS A 113 17.16 -4.29 -5.17
CA LYS A 113 18.21 -3.25 -5.07
C LYS A 113 18.99 -3.30 -3.77
N ARG A 114 18.38 -3.75 -2.66
CA ARG A 114 19.09 -3.89 -1.37
C ARG A 114 20.04 -5.07 -1.33
N TYR A 115 19.84 -6.04 -2.22
CA TYR A 115 20.65 -7.26 -2.32
C TYR A 115 21.12 -7.42 -3.78
N PRO A 116 22.03 -6.54 -4.27
CA PRO A 116 22.36 -6.43 -5.68
C PRO A 116 23.02 -7.69 -6.24
N ASP A 117 23.72 -8.45 -5.39
CA ASP A 117 24.41 -9.69 -5.75
C ASP A 117 23.49 -10.92 -5.74
N GLN A 118 22.23 -10.75 -5.33
CA GLN A 118 21.26 -11.83 -5.24
C GLN A 118 20.19 -11.72 -6.33
N THR A 119 19.79 -12.86 -6.86
CA THR A 119 18.63 -12.98 -7.72
C THR A 119 17.39 -13.15 -6.85
N VAL A 120 16.35 -12.34 -7.09
CA VAL A 120 15.07 -12.42 -6.40
C VAL A 120 14.00 -12.89 -7.37
N THR A 121 13.47 -14.08 -7.15
CA THR A 121 12.31 -14.60 -7.90
C THR A 121 11.04 -14.25 -7.16
N TYR A 122 10.11 -13.59 -7.86
CA TYR A 122 8.80 -13.23 -7.35
C TYR A 122 7.72 -13.93 -8.15
N ARG A 123 6.88 -14.71 -7.46
CA ARG A 123 5.72 -15.39 -8.04
C ARG A 123 4.45 -14.84 -7.39
N TRP A 124 3.41 -14.65 -8.17
CA TRP A 124 2.13 -14.17 -7.66
C TRP A 124 0.96 -14.91 -8.30
N ALA A 125 -0.14 -15.01 -7.55
CA ALA A 125 -1.42 -15.49 -8.04
C ALA A 125 -2.55 -14.73 -7.34
N ASP A 126 -3.55 -14.33 -8.10
CA ASP A 126 -4.79 -13.74 -7.59
C ASP A 126 -5.67 -14.80 -6.94
N ALA A 127 -6.54 -14.40 -6.00
CA ALA A 127 -7.55 -15.27 -5.40
C ALA A 127 -8.54 -15.81 -6.44
N GLU A 128 -8.81 -15.05 -7.51
CA GLU A 128 -9.50 -15.53 -8.71
C GLU A 128 -8.50 -16.30 -9.58
N LEU A 129 -8.63 -17.62 -9.56
CA LEU A 129 -7.68 -18.55 -10.18
C LEU A 129 -7.43 -18.23 -11.66
N GLY A 130 -6.18 -17.89 -11.97
CA GLY A 130 -5.76 -17.59 -13.34
C GLY A 130 -6.09 -16.19 -13.86
N ALA A 131 -6.72 -15.31 -13.07
CA ALA A 131 -7.01 -13.94 -13.47
C ALA A 131 -5.74 -13.07 -13.58
N ASP A 132 -4.94 -13.03 -12.52
CA ASP A 132 -3.61 -12.38 -12.50
C ASP A 132 -2.61 -13.33 -11.86
N VAL A 133 -1.75 -13.92 -12.65
CA VAL A 133 -0.72 -14.86 -12.22
C VAL A 133 0.55 -14.64 -13.02
N GLY A 134 1.70 -14.86 -12.42
CA GLY A 134 2.96 -14.76 -13.12
C GLY A 134 4.17 -14.99 -12.24
N GLU A 135 5.31 -14.86 -12.89
CA GLU A 135 6.62 -14.95 -12.29
C GLU A 135 7.54 -13.88 -12.87
N ALA A 136 8.38 -13.27 -12.05
CA ALA A 136 9.39 -12.33 -12.46
C ALA A 136 10.68 -12.54 -11.70
N VAL A 137 11.79 -12.40 -12.41
CA VAL A 137 13.16 -12.52 -11.86
C VAL A 137 13.79 -11.14 -11.83
N PHE A 138 14.27 -10.73 -10.67
CA PHE A 138 14.90 -9.43 -10.45
C PHE A 138 16.39 -9.63 -10.11
N GLN A 139 17.21 -8.76 -10.69
CA GLN A 139 18.63 -8.63 -10.39
C GLN A 139 18.96 -7.13 -10.23
N ASN A 140 19.47 -6.74 -9.07
CA ASN A 140 19.83 -5.34 -8.78
C ASN A 140 18.76 -4.31 -9.21
N GLY A 141 17.49 -4.58 -8.88
CA GLY A 141 16.36 -3.72 -9.19
C GLY A 141 15.92 -3.70 -10.66
N LYS A 142 16.47 -4.53 -11.51
CA LYS A 142 16.04 -4.71 -12.91
C LYS A 142 15.30 -6.02 -13.06
N ILE A 143 14.28 -6.05 -13.90
CA ILE A 143 13.64 -7.30 -14.31
C ILE A 143 14.58 -7.97 -15.33
N ALA A 144 15.09 -9.13 -14.95
CA ALA A 144 15.94 -9.97 -15.81
C ALA A 144 15.09 -10.89 -16.69
N ASP A 145 13.96 -11.38 -16.13
CA ASP A 145 12.99 -12.20 -16.85
C ASP A 145 11.59 -11.98 -16.29
N VAL A 146 10.57 -12.18 -17.12
CA VAL A 146 9.15 -12.08 -16.72
C VAL A 146 8.29 -13.01 -17.56
N HIS A 147 7.46 -13.78 -16.86
CA HIS A 147 6.48 -14.67 -17.49
C HIS A 147 5.07 -14.38 -16.94
N ILE A 148 4.18 -13.92 -17.80
CA ILE A 148 2.78 -13.59 -17.47
C ILE A 148 1.90 -14.28 -18.53
N PRO A 149 1.31 -15.43 -18.22
CA PRO A 149 0.43 -16.12 -19.15
C PRO A 149 -0.85 -15.31 -19.41
N LYS A 150 -1.50 -15.58 -20.53
CA LYS A 150 -2.78 -14.93 -20.86
C LYS A 150 -3.80 -15.22 -19.75
N PRO A 151 -4.48 -14.20 -19.22
CA PRO A 151 -5.51 -14.40 -18.18
C PRO A 151 -6.53 -15.49 -18.56
N HIS A 152 -6.88 -16.31 -17.58
CA HIS A 152 -7.81 -17.45 -17.70
C HIS A 152 -7.42 -18.52 -18.74
N SER A 153 -6.19 -18.49 -19.25
CA SER A 153 -5.65 -19.58 -20.07
C SER A 153 -5.42 -20.85 -19.25
N LYS A 154 -5.29 -22.00 -19.92
CA LYS A 154 -4.91 -23.26 -19.27
C LYS A 154 -3.57 -23.12 -18.53
N GLU A 155 -2.62 -22.43 -19.13
CA GLU A 155 -1.32 -22.13 -18.55
C GLU A 155 -1.42 -21.27 -17.29
N ALA A 156 -2.24 -20.20 -17.31
CA ALA A 156 -2.48 -19.35 -16.16
C ALA A 156 -3.09 -20.14 -15.00
N HIS A 157 -4.06 -21.00 -15.26
CA HIS A 157 -4.67 -21.86 -14.23
C HIS A 157 -3.66 -22.83 -13.65
N GLN A 158 -2.82 -23.46 -14.49
CA GLN A 158 -1.81 -24.40 -14.04
C GLN A 158 -0.79 -23.71 -13.14
N LEU A 159 -0.25 -22.57 -13.58
CA LEU A 159 0.73 -21.80 -12.83
C LEU A 159 0.16 -21.32 -11.46
N ALA A 160 -1.09 -20.83 -11.46
CA ALA A 160 -1.74 -20.42 -10.22
C ALA A 160 -1.93 -21.59 -9.25
N GLN A 161 -2.34 -22.76 -9.75
CA GLN A 161 -2.45 -23.97 -8.94
C GLN A 161 -1.10 -24.40 -8.36
N ASP A 162 -0.02 -24.32 -9.13
CA ASP A 162 1.31 -24.70 -8.68
C ASP A 162 1.85 -23.75 -7.60
N ILE A 163 1.59 -22.45 -7.73
CA ILE A 163 1.91 -21.46 -6.70
C ILE A 163 1.14 -21.77 -5.41
N MET A 164 -0.18 -21.98 -5.50
CA MET A 164 -1.04 -22.23 -4.34
C MET A 164 -0.80 -23.59 -3.67
N LYS A 165 -0.47 -24.65 -4.45
CA LYS A 165 -0.14 -25.99 -3.89
C LYS A 165 1.19 -26.00 -3.15
N ASN A 166 2.21 -25.36 -3.67
CA ASN A 166 3.48 -25.22 -2.97
C ASN A 166 3.29 -24.48 -1.64
N ASP A 167 2.34 -23.56 -1.60
CA ASP A 167 1.95 -22.87 -0.37
C ASP A 167 1.34 -23.81 0.69
N LEU A 168 0.48 -24.74 0.29
CA LEU A 168 -0.16 -25.69 1.20
C LEU A 168 0.82 -26.73 1.77
N ALA A 169 1.83 -27.15 1.01
CA ALA A 169 2.84 -28.10 1.46
C ALA A 169 3.73 -27.56 2.60
N HIS A 170 3.84 -26.24 2.69
CA HIS A 170 4.62 -25.52 3.71
C HIS A 170 3.77 -24.88 4.82
N PHE A 171 2.43 -24.99 4.71
CA PHE A 171 1.50 -24.39 5.67
C PHE A 171 1.35 -25.25 6.92
N ASN A 172 1.73 -24.70 8.08
CA ASN A 172 1.42 -25.32 9.37
C ASN A 172 -0.02 -24.92 9.76
N PRO A 173 -1.01 -25.85 9.76
CA PRO A 173 -2.42 -25.54 10.02
C PRO A 173 -2.69 -25.00 11.43
N ASN A 174 -1.72 -25.07 12.36
CA ASN A 174 -1.87 -24.59 13.73
C ASN A 174 -1.64 -23.07 13.90
N LEU A 175 -1.11 -22.37 12.86
CA LEU A 175 -0.89 -20.92 12.89
C LEU A 175 -2.09 -20.11 12.36
N SER A 176 -3.06 -20.74 11.68
CA SER A 176 -4.20 -20.05 11.04
C SER A 176 -5.37 -19.71 11.97
N LYS A 177 -5.36 -20.14 13.24
CA LYS A 177 -6.48 -19.92 14.18
C LYS A 177 -6.42 -18.60 14.96
N GLY A 178 -5.76 -17.58 14.48
CA GLY A 178 -5.71 -16.35 15.22
C GLY A 178 -5.30 -15.11 14.44
N LYS A 179 -6.18 -14.58 13.61
CA LYS A 179 -6.42 -13.15 13.43
C LYS A 179 -7.27 -12.94 12.19
N LYS A 180 -8.56 -12.65 12.40
CA LYS A 180 -9.39 -12.01 11.36
C LYS A 180 -8.63 -10.79 10.87
N SER A 181 -8.38 -10.72 9.57
CA SER A 181 -7.75 -9.58 8.91
C SER A 181 -8.52 -8.31 9.30
N ARG A 182 -7.93 -7.46 10.12
CA ARG A 182 -8.40 -6.10 10.27
C ARG A 182 -8.17 -5.43 8.92
N GLY A 183 -9.26 -5.05 8.25
CA GLY A 183 -9.19 -4.33 6.99
C GLY A 183 -8.20 -3.18 7.08
N CYS A 184 -7.56 -2.87 5.96
CA CYS A 184 -6.61 -1.76 5.84
C CYS A 184 -7.27 -0.45 6.29
N ARG A 185 -7.09 -0.09 7.54
CA ARG A 185 -7.33 1.27 8.02
C ARG A 185 -6.00 2.02 7.93
N ALA A 186 -6.07 3.30 7.53
CA ALA A 186 -4.97 4.22 7.78
C ALA A 186 -4.57 4.05 9.25
N GLU A 187 -3.29 3.97 9.54
CA GLU A 187 -2.84 4.08 10.92
C GLU A 187 -3.31 5.45 11.41
N ALA A 188 -4.13 5.45 12.48
CA ALA A 188 -4.62 6.70 13.05
C ALA A 188 -3.43 7.60 13.38
N PRO A 189 -3.50 8.90 13.07
CA PRO A 189 -2.46 9.84 13.48
C PRO A 189 -2.30 9.72 15.00
N LYS A 190 -1.07 9.58 15.49
CA LYS A 190 -0.80 9.65 16.93
C LYS A 190 -1.29 11.00 17.43
N GLU A 191 -2.32 10.99 18.29
CA GLU A 191 -2.83 12.18 18.93
C GLU A 191 -1.64 12.96 19.55
N ARG A 192 -1.45 14.19 19.07
CA ARG A 192 -0.61 15.15 19.79
C ARG A 192 -1.36 15.50 21.07
N VAL A 193 -0.90 14.96 22.19
CA VAL A 193 -1.33 15.36 23.51
C VAL A 193 -1.04 16.86 23.65
N HIS A 194 -2.07 17.68 23.48
CA HIS A 194 -2.01 19.08 23.88
C HIS A 194 -2.05 19.09 25.39
N SER A 195 -0.89 19.31 26.02
CA SER A 195 -0.80 19.63 27.43
C SER A 195 -1.49 20.97 27.64
N LYS A 196 -2.72 20.94 28.19
CA LYS A 196 -3.38 22.12 28.72
C LYS A 196 -2.58 22.57 29.96
N ASN A 197 -1.72 23.55 29.80
CA ASN A 197 -1.21 24.32 30.91
C ASN A 197 -2.36 25.09 31.55
N LYS A 198 -2.93 24.54 32.63
CA LYS A 198 -3.67 25.33 33.62
C LYS A 198 -2.70 26.30 34.29
N ARG A 199 -2.79 27.57 33.96
CA ARG A 199 -2.34 28.61 34.85
C ARG A 199 -3.53 29.01 35.70
N GLU A 200 -3.48 28.62 36.96
CA GLU A 200 -4.21 29.25 38.05
C GLU A 200 -3.65 30.64 38.29
N ARG A 201 -4.51 31.64 38.23
CA ARG A 201 -4.61 32.73 39.20
C ARG A 201 -5.87 33.55 38.89
#